data_af8d745a082effe450f9cb2b0cd969dc
#
_entry.id   af8d745a082effe450f9cb2b0cd969dc
#
_cell.length_a   1.000
_cell.length_b   1.000
_cell.length_c   1.000
_cell.angle_alpha   90.00
_cell.angle_beta   90.00
_cell.angle_gamma   90.00
#
_symmetry.space_group_name_H-M   'P 1'
#
loop_
_entity.id
_entity.type
_entity.pdbx_description
1 polymer ?
#
loop_
_entity_poly.entity_id
_entity_poly.type
_entity_poly.pdbx_seq_one_letter_code
_entity_poly.pdbx_strand_id
1 'polypeptide(L)'
;MKVILSVLVMMFLAVSAHAAVPGDGAEGKHLHDGNCTGCHDTSVYSRKNHKVRSLDGLKQQVENCTHMAQKEFSPAEMQNVVKYLNDQFYRFQ
;
A
#
# COMPACT_ATOMS: atom_id res chain seq x y z
N MET A 1 16.78 -54.45 6.62
CA MET A 1 16.57 -53.15 7.23
C MET A 1 16.41 -52.14 6.13
N LYS A 2 15.23 -51.69 5.94
CA LYS A 2 14.96 -50.59 4.97
C LYS A 2 15.11 -49.28 5.70
N VAL A 3 16.16 -48.58 5.39
CA VAL A 3 16.25 -47.18 5.76
C VAL A 3 15.25 -46.45 4.90
N ILE A 4 14.12 -46.14 5.47
CA ILE A 4 13.21 -45.19 4.82
C ILE A 4 13.88 -43.85 4.97
N LEU A 5 14.61 -43.46 3.95
CA LEU A 5 14.91 -42.06 3.76
C LEU A 5 13.57 -41.40 3.49
N SER A 6 12.93 -40.95 4.55
CA SER A 6 11.95 -39.93 4.41
C SER A 6 12.71 -38.71 3.91
N VAL A 7 12.82 -38.61 2.61
CA VAL A 7 13.12 -37.33 2.00
C VAL A 7 11.97 -36.45 2.41
N LEU A 8 12.15 -35.79 3.53
CA LEU A 8 11.34 -34.65 3.87
C LEU A 8 11.68 -33.62 2.78
N VAL A 9 10.96 -33.69 1.70
CA VAL A 9 10.91 -32.58 0.75
C VAL A 9 10.23 -31.47 1.53
N MET A 10 11.05 -30.71 2.26
CA MET A 10 10.63 -29.41 2.69
C MET A 10 10.39 -28.64 1.41
N MET A 11 9.16 -28.64 0.96
CA MET A 11 8.69 -27.62 0.05
C MET A 11 8.81 -26.31 0.81
N PHE A 12 9.96 -25.67 0.65
CA PHE A 12 10.02 -24.24 0.89
C PHE A 12 9.13 -23.63 -0.15
N LEU A 13 7.88 -23.41 0.21
CA LEU A 13 7.09 -22.41 -0.46
C LEU A 13 7.90 -21.14 -0.26
N ALA A 14 8.63 -20.76 -1.30
CA ALA A 14 9.21 -19.44 -1.38
C ALA A 14 8.01 -18.48 -1.43
N VAL A 15 7.51 -18.13 -0.28
CA VAL A 15 6.69 -16.94 -0.15
C VAL A 15 7.61 -15.84 -0.57
N SER A 16 7.37 -15.29 -1.77
CA SER A 16 8.07 -14.10 -2.20
C SER A 16 7.88 -13.06 -1.10
N ALA A 17 8.97 -12.78 -0.39
CA ALA A 17 8.94 -11.88 0.73
C ALA A 17 8.89 -10.44 0.21
N HIS A 18 7.77 -10.08 -0.38
CA HIS A 18 7.41 -8.67 -0.49
C HIS A 18 6.97 -8.27 0.91
N ALA A 19 7.79 -7.46 1.56
CA ALA A 19 7.37 -6.83 2.79
C ALA A 19 6.09 -6.06 2.47
N ALA A 20 4.97 -6.56 2.94
CA ALA A 20 3.70 -5.85 2.80
C ALA A 20 3.85 -4.46 3.40
N VAL A 21 3.36 -3.45 2.71
CA VAL A 21 3.29 -2.10 3.26
C VAL A 21 2.47 -2.16 4.54
N PRO A 22 3.01 -1.70 5.67
CA PRO A 22 2.27 -1.76 6.93
C PRO A 22 1.06 -0.85 6.91
N GLY A 23 0.06 -1.20 7.69
CA GLY A 23 -1.15 -0.41 7.86
C GLY A 23 -2.42 -1.22 7.63
N ASP A 24 -3.55 -0.58 7.83
CA ASP A 24 -4.89 -1.10 7.60
C ASP A 24 -5.46 -0.50 6.31
N GLY A 25 -5.50 -1.29 5.25
CA GLY A 25 -5.98 -0.84 3.94
C GLY A 25 -7.47 -0.53 3.92
N ALA A 26 -8.29 -1.24 4.68
CA ALA A 26 -9.72 -0.99 4.76
C ALA A 26 -10.01 0.35 5.43
N GLU A 27 -9.32 0.66 6.51
CA GLU A 27 -9.41 1.95 7.18
C GLU A 27 -8.86 3.06 6.29
N GLY A 28 -7.76 2.79 5.58
CA GLY A 28 -7.19 3.72 4.60
C GLY A 28 -8.17 4.07 3.48
N LYS A 29 -8.90 3.10 2.98
CA LYS A 29 -9.96 3.31 1.99
C LYS A 29 -11.05 4.22 2.54
N HIS A 30 -11.49 3.97 3.76
CA HIS A 30 -12.52 4.76 4.41
C HIS A 30 -12.09 6.22 4.58
N LEU A 31 -10.89 6.45 5.06
CA LEU A 31 -10.32 7.79 5.20
C LEU A 31 -10.16 8.49 3.85
N HIS A 32 -9.66 7.77 2.86
CA HIS A 32 -9.49 8.29 1.51
C HIS A 32 -10.82 8.69 0.88
N ASP A 33 -11.79 7.80 0.87
CA ASP A 33 -13.08 8.04 0.23
C ASP A 33 -13.85 9.18 0.89
N GLY A 34 -13.67 9.36 2.20
CA GLY A 34 -14.30 10.44 2.94
C GLY A 34 -13.62 11.80 2.84
N ASN A 35 -12.34 11.86 2.46
CA ASN A 35 -11.54 13.08 2.57
C ASN A 35 -10.78 13.49 1.31
N CYS A 36 -10.50 12.56 0.40
CA CYS A 36 -9.59 12.82 -0.72
C CYS A 36 -10.27 12.94 -2.07
N THR A 37 -11.48 12.42 -2.23
CA THR A 37 -12.18 12.37 -3.52
C THR A 37 -12.95 13.63 -3.87
N GLY A 38 -12.94 14.63 -2.99
CA GLY A 38 -13.61 15.91 -3.24
C GLY A 38 -12.93 16.79 -4.29
N CYS A 39 -11.63 16.59 -4.55
CA CYS A 39 -10.83 17.35 -5.49
C CYS A 39 -10.51 16.60 -6.78
N HIS A 40 -10.45 15.28 -6.72
CA HIS A 40 -10.17 14.42 -7.87
C HIS A 40 -10.74 13.02 -7.63
N ASP A 41 -10.88 12.26 -8.69
CA ASP A 41 -11.25 10.84 -8.61
C ASP A 41 -9.99 9.94 -8.58
N THR A 42 -10.22 8.63 -8.56
CA THR A 42 -9.12 7.65 -8.47
C THR A 42 -8.35 7.47 -9.77
N SER A 43 -8.81 8.02 -10.88
CA SER A 43 -8.12 7.90 -12.17
C SER A 43 -6.72 8.52 -12.16
N VAL A 44 -6.50 9.51 -11.30
CA VAL A 44 -5.19 10.16 -11.14
C VAL A 44 -4.10 9.19 -10.69
N TYR A 45 -4.45 8.13 -10.01
CA TYR A 45 -3.50 7.12 -9.51
C TYR A 45 -3.11 6.10 -10.59
N SER A 46 -3.94 5.91 -11.59
CA SER A 46 -3.78 4.91 -12.63
C SER A 46 -3.26 5.45 -13.95
N ARG A 47 -3.07 6.76 -14.05
CA ARG A 47 -2.55 7.38 -15.28
C ARG A 47 -1.14 6.90 -15.59
N LYS A 48 -0.85 6.69 -16.88
CA LYS A 48 0.48 6.28 -17.34
C LYS A 48 1.60 7.24 -16.93
N ASN A 49 1.29 8.51 -16.81
CA ASN A 49 2.22 9.58 -16.48
C ASN A 49 1.99 10.17 -15.09
N HIS A 50 1.50 9.37 -14.16
CA HIS A 50 1.36 9.83 -12.78
C HIS A 50 2.74 10.21 -12.20
N LYS A 51 2.75 11.22 -11.35
CA LYS A 51 4.00 11.79 -10.80
C LYS A 51 4.65 10.93 -9.73
N VAL A 52 3.87 10.10 -9.05
CA VAL A 52 4.36 9.23 -7.98
C VAL A 52 5.07 8.04 -8.59
N ARG A 53 6.34 7.85 -8.26
CA ARG A 53 7.21 6.83 -8.86
C ARG A 53 7.80 5.85 -7.86
N SER A 54 7.55 6.03 -6.57
CA SER A 54 8.11 5.20 -5.51
C SER A 54 7.19 5.20 -4.29
N LEU A 55 7.41 4.27 -3.38
CA LEU A 55 6.67 4.23 -2.12
C LEU A 55 6.94 5.48 -1.28
N ASP A 56 8.18 5.95 -1.22
CA ASP A 56 8.52 7.19 -0.52
C ASP A 56 7.83 8.40 -1.16
N GLY A 57 7.78 8.44 -2.49
CA GLY A 57 7.02 9.47 -3.21
C GLY A 57 5.54 9.43 -2.92
N LEU A 58 4.96 8.23 -2.77
CA LEU A 58 3.56 8.07 -2.41
C LEU A 58 3.28 8.60 -1.00
N LYS A 59 4.13 8.25 -0.03
CA LYS A 59 4.00 8.77 1.33
C LYS A 59 4.05 10.30 1.37
N GLN A 60 4.97 10.88 0.64
CA GLN A 60 5.11 12.33 0.53
C GLN A 60 3.89 12.98 -0.11
N GLN A 61 3.34 12.35 -1.14
CA GLN A 61 2.15 12.85 -1.82
C GLN A 61 0.91 12.79 -0.92
N VAL A 62 0.74 11.74 -0.13
CA VAL A 62 -0.35 11.65 0.86
C VAL A 62 -0.23 12.76 1.89
N GLU A 63 0.96 13.02 2.40
CA GLU A 63 1.22 14.11 3.33
C GLU A 63 0.86 15.47 2.71
N ASN A 64 1.30 15.74 1.49
CA ASN A 64 0.97 16.97 0.79
C ASN A 64 -0.53 17.13 0.57
N CYS A 65 -1.23 16.07 0.20
CA CYS A 65 -2.67 16.10 -0.02
C CYS A 65 -3.45 16.38 1.26
N THR A 66 -3.04 15.81 2.39
CA THR A 66 -3.69 16.10 3.67
C THR A 66 -3.51 17.56 4.08
N HIS A 67 -2.34 18.13 3.84
CA HIS A 67 -2.12 19.58 4.04
C HIS A 67 -3.04 20.44 3.16
N MET A 68 -3.10 20.13 1.87
CA MET A 68 -3.94 20.88 0.93
C MET A 68 -5.43 20.77 1.25
N ALA A 69 -5.87 19.61 1.75
CA ALA A 69 -7.25 19.38 2.16
C ALA A 69 -7.56 19.92 3.56
N GLN A 70 -6.57 20.49 4.25
CA GLN A 70 -6.69 20.97 5.64
C GLN A 70 -7.17 19.87 6.60
N LYS A 71 -6.70 18.66 6.40
CA LYS A 71 -7.01 17.50 7.24
C LYS A 71 -5.80 17.14 8.08
N GLU A 72 -6.03 16.93 9.37
CA GLU A 72 -5.01 16.45 10.28
C GLU A 72 -5.17 14.94 10.46
N PHE A 73 -4.37 14.18 9.74
CA PHE A 73 -4.27 12.74 9.95
C PHE A 73 -3.08 12.43 10.85
N SER A 74 -3.29 11.49 11.76
CA SER A 74 -2.18 10.91 12.51
C SER A 74 -1.21 10.19 11.56
N PRO A 75 0.05 9.96 11.96
CA PRO A 75 0.97 9.13 11.17
C PRO A 75 0.40 7.75 10.84
N ALA A 76 -0.34 7.13 11.77
CA ALA A 76 -0.99 5.83 11.53
C ALA A 76 -2.11 5.94 10.50
N GLU A 77 -2.91 6.98 10.53
CA GLU A 77 -3.96 7.22 9.54
C GLU A 77 -3.38 7.49 8.16
N MET A 78 -2.31 8.28 8.05
CA MET A 78 -1.60 8.49 6.79
C MET A 78 -1.03 7.18 6.25
N GLN A 79 -0.46 6.34 7.12
CA GLN A 79 0.07 5.04 6.71
C GLN A 79 -1.03 4.11 6.21
N ASN A 80 -2.21 4.14 6.79
CA ASN A 80 -3.37 3.38 6.33
C ASN A 80 -3.80 3.82 4.92
N VAL A 81 -3.81 5.10 4.65
CA VAL A 81 -4.10 5.64 3.31
C VAL A 81 -3.04 5.22 2.31
N VAL A 82 -1.76 5.31 2.68
CA VAL A 82 -0.64 4.86 1.83
C VAL A 82 -0.80 3.38 1.47
N LYS A 83 -1.10 2.54 2.46
CA LYS A 83 -1.33 1.12 2.21
C LYS A 83 -2.48 0.90 1.24
N TYR A 84 -3.60 1.55 1.43
CA TYR A 84 -4.74 1.44 0.54
C TYR A 84 -4.37 1.83 -0.90
N LEU A 85 -3.76 2.98 -1.09
CA LEU A 85 -3.39 3.48 -2.42
C LEU A 85 -2.36 2.56 -3.09
N ASN A 86 -1.40 2.08 -2.32
CA ASN A 86 -0.38 1.18 -2.86
C ASN A 86 -0.96 -0.18 -3.25
N ASP A 87 -1.77 -0.77 -2.40
CA ASP A 87 -2.36 -2.09 -2.67
C ASP A 87 -3.31 -2.06 -3.86
N GLN A 88 -4.04 -0.98 -4.04
CA GLN A 88 -5.06 -0.87 -5.09
C GLN A 88 -4.52 -0.32 -6.41
N PHE A 89 -3.59 0.61 -6.37
CA PHE A 89 -3.21 1.37 -7.57
C PHE A 89 -1.74 1.28 -7.93
N TYR A 90 -0.84 1.63 -7.02
CA TYR A 90 0.57 1.80 -7.35
C TYR A 90 1.38 0.51 -7.31
N ARG A 91 1.16 -0.32 -6.32
CA ARG A 91 1.82 -1.62 -6.12
C ARG A 91 3.34 -1.56 -6.07
N PHE A 92 3.87 -0.53 -5.47
CA PHE A 92 5.29 -0.43 -5.16
C PHE A 92 5.69 -1.49 -4.12
N GLN A 93 6.91 -1.92 -4.20
CA GLN A 93 7.47 -2.95 -3.31
C GLN A 93 8.49 -2.37 -2.33
#